data_e06a347fbf6d06ede0c51dfcf69cf883
#
_entry.id   e06a347fbf6d06ede0c51dfcf69cf883
#
_cell.length_a   1.000
_cell.length_b   1.000
_cell.length_c   1.000
_cell.angle_alpha   90.00
_cell.angle_beta   90.00
_cell.angle_gamma   90.00
#
_symmetry.space_group_name_H-M   'P 1'
#
loop_
_entity.id
_entity.type
_entity.pdbx_description
1 polymer ?
#
loop_
_entity_poly.entity_id
_entity_poly.type
_entity_poly.pdbx_seq_one_letter_code
_entity_poly.pdbx_strand_id
1 'polypeptide(L)'
;MNDNIYLVRPALKMKEEALAYREEHFVNGEKIICGSELFDQTESYEEWLESVTRNTSCETVNENWVVTDTFFAVRKSDNRIIGMIDLRHTLNDFLKDLGNCGYSVRPSERKKGYAKEMLGQILLVAKAAGMEEIHISVEKENAASLKVIQRNGGVYERSFDHEGTTADIYKIYLK
;
A
#
# COMPACT_ATOMS: atom_id res chain seq x y z
N MET A 1 -6.30 1.63 -21.96
CA MET A 1 -5.55 2.20 -20.84
C MET A 1 -6.57 2.61 -19.79
N ASN A 2 -6.55 1.99 -18.64
CA ASN A 2 -7.62 2.19 -17.65
C ASN A 2 -7.29 3.38 -16.76
N ASP A 3 -7.71 4.52 -17.18
CA ASP A 3 -7.64 5.77 -16.46
C ASP A 3 -8.78 5.89 -15.42
N ASN A 4 -8.93 4.85 -14.60
CA ASN A 4 -10.20 4.66 -13.94
C ASN A 4 -10.13 4.78 -12.42
N ILE A 5 -8.93 4.98 -11.84
CA ILE A 5 -8.77 5.17 -10.40
C ILE A 5 -8.04 6.47 -10.08
N TYR A 6 -8.24 6.92 -8.86
CA TYR A 6 -7.45 7.99 -8.25
C TYR A 6 -7.12 7.61 -6.80
N LEU A 7 -5.99 8.08 -6.31
CA LEU A 7 -5.61 7.93 -4.91
C LEU A 7 -6.22 9.06 -4.09
N VAL A 8 -6.84 8.71 -2.98
CA VAL A 8 -7.44 9.67 -2.05
C VAL A 8 -7.13 9.28 -0.61
N ARG A 9 -6.83 10.27 0.23
CA ARG A 9 -6.65 10.03 1.66
C ARG A 9 -7.95 9.55 2.30
N PRO A 10 -7.90 8.60 3.25
CA PRO A 10 -9.07 8.16 3.98
C PRO A 10 -9.80 9.33 4.65
N ALA A 11 -11.11 9.25 4.68
CA ALA A 11 -11.97 10.24 5.32
C ALA A 11 -13.18 9.56 5.96
N LEU A 12 -13.78 10.20 6.95
CA LEU A 12 -14.92 9.62 7.70
C LEU A 12 -16.10 9.21 6.80
N LYS A 13 -16.39 10.01 5.76
CA LYS A 13 -17.44 9.74 4.79
C LYS A 13 -17.26 8.46 3.97
N MET A 14 -16.05 7.88 3.98
CA MET A 14 -15.70 6.67 3.24
C MET A 14 -15.85 5.39 4.08
N LYS A 15 -16.28 5.51 5.33
CA LYS A 15 -16.33 4.41 6.31
C LYS A 15 -17.05 3.16 5.79
N GLU A 16 -18.26 3.32 5.26
CA GLU A 16 -19.06 2.18 4.80
C GLU A 16 -18.37 1.40 3.69
N GLU A 17 -17.85 2.11 2.70
CA GLU A 17 -17.15 1.49 1.57
C GLU A 17 -15.81 0.87 1.99
N ALA A 18 -15.11 1.50 2.94
CA ALA A 18 -13.87 0.96 3.49
C ALA A 18 -14.12 -0.34 4.28
N LEU A 19 -15.17 -0.39 5.08
CA LEU A 19 -15.56 -1.61 5.80
C LEU A 19 -15.98 -2.71 4.83
N ALA A 20 -16.72 -2.39 3.77
CA ALA A 20 -17.07 -3.35 2.71
C ALA A 20 -15.83 -3.88 1.96
N TYR A 21 -14.84 -3.01 1.72
CA TYR A 21 -13.53 -3.41 1.16
C TYR A 21 -12.83 -4.41 2.07
N ARG A 22 -12.71 -4.12 3.37
CA ARG A 22 -12.08 -4.99 4.36
C ARG A 22 -12.78 -6.34 4.48
N GLU A 23 -14.11 -6.32 4.59
CA GLU A 23 -14.92 -7.52 4.72
C GLU A 23 -14.76 -8.46 3.53
N GLU A 24 -14.65 -7.93 2.32
CA GLU A 24 -14.43 -8.77 1.13
C GLU A 24 -13.08 -9.53 1.20
N HIS A 25 -12.04 -8.92 1.75
CA HIS A 25 -10.77 -9.62 2.00
C HIS A 25 -10.96 -10.76 3.01
N PHE A 26 -11.65 -10.49 4.12
CA PHE A 26 -11.88 -11.50 5.16
C PHE A 26 -12.74 -12.67 4.66
N VAL A 27 -13.79 -12.40 3.92
CA VAL A 27 -14.62 -13.43 3.27
C VAL A 27 -13.80 -14.25 2.26
N ASN A 28 -12.83 -13.64 1.60
CA ASN A 28 -11.90 -14.31 0.69
C ASN A 28 -10.79 -15.12 1.44
N GLY A 29 -10.83 -15.17 2.77
CA GLY A 29 -9.89 -15.91 3.62
C GLY A 29 -8.58 -15.17 3.90
N GLU A 30 -8.47 -13.91 3.58
CA GLU A 30 -7.28 -13.08 3.80
C GLU A 30 -7.40 -12.33 5.12
N LYS A 31 -6.46 -12.61 6.04
CA LYS A 31 -6.41 -11.96 7.35
C LYS A 31 -5.54 -10.70 7.37
N ILE A 32 -4.64 -10.56 6.40
CA ILE A 32 -3.70 -9.46 6.26
C ILE A 32 -4.02 -8.71 4.98
N ILE A 33 -4.15 -7.38 5.09
CA ILE A 33 -4.37 -6.48 3.96
C ILE A 33 -3.15 -5.59 3.80
N CYS A 34 -2.27 -5.93 2.86
CA CYS A 34 -1.04 -5.18 2.63
C CYS A 34 -1.34 -3.70 2.26
N GLY A 35 -0.53 -2.78 2.78
CA GLY A 35 -0.70 -1.34 2.54
C GLY A 35 -1.86 -0.72 3.28
N SER A 36 -2.43 -1.39 4.27
CA SER A 36 -3.61 -0.95 5.02
C SER A 36 -3.30 -0.21 6.31
N GLU A 37 -2.03 -0.18 6.74
CA GLU A 37 -1.62 0.42 8.00
C GLU A 37 -2.47 -0.08 9.18
N LEU A 38 -2.56 -1.41 9.30
CA LEU A 38 -3.29 -2.13 10.35
C LEU A 38 -4.83 -1.98 10.30
N PHE A 39 -5.42 -1.59 9.18
CA PHE A 39 -6.87 -1.57 9.02
C PHE A 39 -7.50 -2.96 9.19
N ASP A 40 -6.75 -4.00 8.88
CA ASP A 40 -7.14 -5.41 9.08
C ASP A 40 -7.14 -5.84 10.56
N GLN A 41 -6.52 -5.09 11.45
CA GLN A 41 -6.39 -5.42 12.88
C GLN A 41 -7.12 -4.44 13.80
N THR A 42 -7.52 -3.27 13.29
CA THR A 42 -8.18 -2.24 14.08
C THR A 42 -9.69 -2.43 14.02
N GLU A 43 -10.37 -2.54 15.16
CA GLU A 43 -11.82 -2.75 15.23
C GLU A 43 -12.60 -1.52 14.75
N SER A 44 -12.18 -0.33 15.19
CA SER A 44 -12.84 0.94 14.88
C SER A 44 -12.22 1.62 13.66
N TYR A 45 -13.05 1.94 12.67
CA TYR A 45 -12.63 2.75 11.51
C TYR A 45 -12.12 4.13 11.94
N GLU A 46 -12.76 4.74 12.92
CA GLU A 46 -12.41 6.06 13.44
C GLU A 46 -11.04 6.06 14.10
N GLU A 47 -10.72 5.05 14.91
CA GLU A 47 -9.40 4.90 15.54
C GLU A 47 -8.31 4.67 14.50
N TRP A 48 -8.59 3.82 13.52
CA TRP A 48 -7.67 3.63 12.40
C TRP A 48 -7.46 4.92 11.60
N LEU A 49 -8.54 5.65 11.29
CA LEU A 49 -8.48 6.92 10.55
C LEU A 49 -7.66 7.97 11.31
N GLU A 50 -7.84 8.06 12.62
CA GLU A 50 -7.02 8.93 13.47
C GLU A 50 -5.53 8.54 13.40
N SER A 51 -5.22 7.25 13.52
CA SER A 51 -3.85 6.75 13.47
C SER A 51 -3.17 7.06 12.13
N VAL A 52 -3.80 6.75 10.99
CA VAL A 52 -3.21 7.04 9.67
C VAL A 52 -3.11 8.54 9.39
N THR A 53 -4.02 9.35 9.96
CA THR A 53 -3.95 10.80 9.85
C THR A 53 -2.76 11.36 10.65
N ARG A 54 -2.54 10.88 11.87
CA ARG A 54 -1.39 11.26 12.71
C ARG A 54 -0.07 10.90 12.05
N ASN A 55 0.00 9.77 11.36
CA ASN A 55 1.22 9.31 10.71
C ASN A 55 1.63 10.13 9.48
N THR A 56 0.82 11.07 9.02
CA THR A 56 1.16 11.93 7.88
C THR A 56 2.16 13.05 8.20
N SER A 57 2.47 13.30 9.49
CA SER A 57 3.35 14.40 9.92
C SER A 57 4.40 13.92 10.91
N CYS A 58 5.62 14.44 10.77
CA CYS A 58 6.70 14.17 11.72
C CYS A 58 6.42 14.70 13.15
N GLU A 59 5.49 15.64 13.31
CA GLU A 59 5.08 16.16 14.61
C GLU A 59 4.12 15.26 15.36
N THR A 60 3.35 14.41 14.64
CA THR A 60 2.26 13.63 15.19
C THR A 60 2.39 12.13 14.95
N VAL A 61 3.36 11.69 14.16
CA VAL A 61 3.60 10.27 13.87
C VAL A 61 3.77 9.47 15.16
N ASN A 62 3.21 8.27 15.18
CA ASN A 62 3.31 7.38 16.33
C ASN A 62 4.78 7.06 16.64
N GLU A 63 5.10 6.94 17.95
CA GLU A 63 6.42 6.52 18.40
C GLU A 63 6.80 5.17 17.77
N ASN A 64 8.07 5.06 17.37
CA ASN A 64 8.62 3.88 16.65
C ASN A 64 8.07 3.66 15.23
N TRP A 65 7.28 4.58 14.68
CA TRP A 65 6.83 4.55 13.30
C TRP A 65 7.53 5.63 12.47
N VAL A 66 7.23 5.70 11.20
CA VAL A 66 7.77 6.71 10.27
C VAL A 66 6.63 7.47 9.61
N VAL A 67 6.91 8.66 9.10
CA VAL A 67 5.91 9.41 8.32
C VAL A 67 5.42 8.53 7.18
N THR A 68 4.10 8.33 7.15
CA THR A 68 3.43 7.42 6.23
C THR A 68 2.17 8.06 5.69
N ASP A 69 2.04 8.07 4.37
CA ASP A 69 0.80 8.39 3.69
C ASP A 69 0.03 7.12 3.37
N THR A 70 -1.26 7.11 3.65
CA THR A 70 -2.16 6.00 3.32
C THR A 70 -3.24 6.48 2.38
N PHE A 71 -3.50 5.72 1.32
CA PHE A 71 -4.50 6.07 0.31
C PHE A 71 -5.45 4.91 0.04
N PHE A 72 -6.70 5.26 -0.22
CA PHE A 72 -7.61 4.42 -0.98
C PHE A 72 -7.42 4.69 -2.48
N ALA A 73 -7.40 3.62 -3.27
CA ALA A 73 -7.55 3.70 -4.72
C ALA A 73 -9.04 3.57 -5.04
N VAL A 74 -9.62 4.64 -5.57
CA VAL A 74 -11.06 4.75 -5.82
C VAL A 74 -11.33 4.76 -7.31
N ARG A 75 -12.28 3.94 -7.77
CA ARG A 75 -12.70 3.92 -9.16
C ARG A 75 -13.61 5.10 -9.48
N LYS A 76 -13.30 5.83 -10.53
CA LYS A 76 -14.01 7.06 -10.92
C LYS A 76 -15.47 6.83 -11.33
N SER A 77 -15.79 5.68 -11.90
CA SER A 77 -17.12 5.42 -12.46
C SER A 77 -18.22 5.20 -11.42
N ASP A 78 -17.86 4.70 -10.22
CA ASP A 78 -18.82 4.30 -9.19
C ASP A 78 -18.39 4.65 -7.75
N ASN A 79 -17.25 5.33 -7.60
CA ASN A 79 -16.64 5.69 -6.32
C ASN A 79 -16.32 4.48 -5.41
N ARG A 80 -16.18 3.30 -5.99
CA ARG A 80 -15.84 2.08 -5.25
C ARG A 80 -14.37 2.07 -4.86
N ILE A 81 -14.07 1.69 -3.63
CA ILE A 81 -12.69 1.45 -3.18
C ILE A 81 -12.21 0.14 -3.81
N ILE A 82 -11.20 0.24 -4.68
CA ILE A 82 -10.61 -0.86 -5.43
C ILE A 82 -9.38 -1.42 -4.72
N GLY A 83 -8.69 -0.59 -3.97
CA GLY A 83 -7.46 -1.00 -3.29
C GLY A 83 -7.02 -0.01 -2.22
N MET A 84 -5.99 -0.41 -1.50
CA MET A 84 -5.26 0.42 -0.56
C MET A 84 -3.78 0.39 -0.89
N ILE A 85 -3.09 1.50 -0.63
CA ILE A 85 -1.65 1.63 -0.80
C ILE A 85 -1.10 2.61 0.22
N ASP A 86 0.06 2.31 0.79
CA ASP A 86 0.79 3.19 1.68
C ASP A 86 2.12 3.67 1.07
N LEU A 87 2.66 4.74 1.62
CA LEU A 87 3.98 5.24 1.31
C LEU A 87 4.67 5.67 2.60
N ARG A 88 5.68 4.93 3.01
CA ARG A 88 6.59 5.27 4.10
C ARG A 88 7.71 6.15 3.56
N HIS A 89 7.85 7.36 4.08
CA HIS A 89 8.83 8.33 3.57
C HIS A 89 10.28 7.95 3.91
N THR A 90 10.46 7.24 5.03
CA THR A 90 11.76 6.73 5.47
C THR A 90 11.60 5.30 5.97
N LEU A 91 12.72 4.61 6.18
CA LEU A 91 12.74 3.27 6.77
C LEU A 91 13.59 3.31 8.04
N ASN A 92 13.08 2.69 9.10
CA ASN A 92 13.83 2.40 10.31
C ASN A 92 14.28 0.93 10.31
N ASP A 93 14.98 0.48 11.36
CA ASP A 93 15.49 -0.90 11.43
C ASP A 93 14.38 -1.96 11.36
N PHE A 94 13.20 -1.67 11.88
CA PHE A 94 12.05 -2.57 11.80
C PHE A 94 11.43 -2.62 10.39
N LEU A 95 11.40 -1.50 9.68
CA LEU A 95 10.72 -1.36 8.39
C LEU A 95 11.63 -1.64 7.18
N LYS A 96 12.95 -1.74 7.38
CA LYS A 96 13.92 -1.90 6.28
C LYS A 96 13.64 -3.09 5.36
N ASP A 97 13.09 -4.17 5.91
CA ASP A 97 12.74 -5.37 5.16
C ASP A 97 11.28 -5.39 4.67
N LEU A 98 10.44 -4.47 5.16
CA LEU A 98 9.07 -4.29 4.67
C LEU A 98 8.99 -3.33 3.47
N GLY A 99 9.98 -2.43 3.33
CA GLY A 99 10.05 -1.45 2.26
C GLY A 99 9.19 -0.21 2.50
N ASN A 100 9.21 0.69 1.52
CA ASN A 100 8.50 1.98 1.58
C ASN A 100 7.02 1.89 1.23
N CYS A 101 6.57 0.82 0.56
CA CYS A 101 5.24 0.75 0.00
C CYS A 101 4.68 -0.67 0.09
N GLY A 102 3.46 -0.77 0.58
CA GLY A 102 2.62 -1.96 0.48
C GLY A 102 1.33 -1.62 -0.26
N TYR A 103 0.69 -2.60 -0.87
CA TYR A 103 -0.59 -2.40 -1.55
C TYR A 103 -1.41 -3.69 -1.59
N SER A 104 -2.71 -3.50 -1.70
CA SER A 104 -3.70 -4.58 -1.87
C SER A 104 -4.79 -4.16 -2.85
N VAL A 105 -5.36 -5.12 -3.53
CA VAL A 105 -6.49 -4.92 -4.45
C VAL A 105 -7.66 -5.76 -3.97
N ARG A 106 -8.85 -5.17 -3.97
CA ARG A 106 -10.12 -5.83 -3.65
C ARG A 106 -10.20 -7.17 -4.39
N PRO A 107 -10.50 -8.30 -3.72
CA PRO A 107 -10.46 -9.62 -4.35
C PRO A 107 -11.23 -9.72 -5.66
N SER A 108 -12.47 -9.20 -5.73
CA SER A 108 -13.31 -9.21 -6.95
C SER A 108 -12.80 -8.31 -8.09
N GLU A 109 -11.83 -7.45 -7.80
CA GLU A 109 -11.30 -6.48 -8.77
C GLU A 109 -9.86 -6.81 -9.23
N ARG A 110 -9.33 -7.95 -8.82
CA ARG A 110 -7.98 -8.41 -9.21
C ARG A 110 -7.90 -8.77 -10.70
N LYS A 111 -6.67 -8.83 -11.21
CA LYS A 111 -6.35 -9.18 -12.63
C LYS A 111 -6.88 -8.17 -13.66
N LYS A 112 -7.27 -6.96 -13.22
CA LYS A 112 -7.76 -5.87 -14.09
C LYS A 112 -6.74 -4.74 -14.28
N GLY A 113 -5.51 -4.90 -13.75
CA GLY A 113 -4.42 -3.92 -13.92
C GLY A 113 -4.36 -2.83 -12.85
N TYR A 114 -5.25 -2.80 -11.88
CA TYR A 114 -5.33 -1.74 -10.86
C TYR A 114 -4.07 -1.62 -10.00
N ALA A 115 -3.47 -2.73 -9.57
CA ALA A 115 -2.24 -2.68 -8.78
C ALA A 115 -1.09 -1.97 -9.50
N LYS A 116 -0.95 -2.18 -10.81
CA LYS A 116 0.05 -1.48 -11.63
C LYS A 116 -0.20 0.02 -11.67
N GLU A 117 -1.47 0.43 -11.82
CA GLU A 117 -1.86 1.84 -11.85
C GLU A 117 -1.67 2.50 -10.49
N MET A 118 -2.08 1.82 -9.40
CA MET A 118 -1.88 2.29 -8.03
C MET A 118 -0.39 2.54 -7.73
N LEU A 119 0.47 1.57 -8.04
CA LEU A 119 1.91 1.73 -7.85
C LEU A 119 2.46 2.86 -8.72
N GLY A 120 2.05 2.98 -9.97
CA GLY A 120 2.45 4.10 -10.82
C GLY A 120 2.08 5.47 -10.24
N GLN A 121 0.88 5.60 -9.67
CA GLN A 121 0.43 6.85 -9.04
C GLN A 121 1.21 7.16 -7.76
N ILE A 122 1.49 6.15 -6.89
CA ILE A 122 2.24 6.39 -5.66
C ILE A 122 3.70 6.80 -5.94
N LEU A 123 4.30 6.33 -7.03
CA LEU A 123 5.64 6.78 -7.43
C LEU A 123 5.67 8.29 -7.73
N LEU A 124 4.60 8.85 -8.29
CA LEU A 124 4.48 10.30 -8.50
C LEU A 124 4.36 11.05 -7.16
N VAL A 125 3.62 10.50 -6.21
CA VAL A 125 3.52 11.05 -4.86
C VAL A 125 4.89 11.03 -4.18
N ALA A 126 5.60 9.91 -4.22
CA ALA A 126 6.93 9.75 -3.66
C ALA A 126 7.94 10.75 -4.25
N LYS A 127 7.92 10.90 -5.58
CA LYS A 127 8.75 11.88 -6.28
C LYS A 127 8.43 13.32 -5.85
N ALA A 128 7.15 13.67 -5.75
CA ALA A 128 6.72 14.99 -5.27
C ALA A 128 7.11 15.25 -3.81
N ALA A 129 7.23 14.21 -3.00
CA ALA A 129 7.74 14.28 -1.63
C ALA A 129 9.28 14.37 -1.54
N GLY A 130 9.98 14.38 -2.67
CA GLY A 130 11.44 14.50 -2.73
C GLY A 130 12.20 13.20 -2.52
N MET A 131 11.53 12.05 -2.60
CA MET A 131 12.18 10.76 -2.55
C MET A 131 12.91 10.47 -3.87
N GLU A 132 14.06 9.83 -3.82
CA GLU A 132 14.85 9.48 -5.01
C GLU A 132 14.60 8.05 -5.47
N GLU A 133 14.21 7.20 -4.55
CA GLU A 133 13.92 5.79 -4.78
C GLU A 133 12.92 5.26 -3.75
N ILE A 134 12.25 4.16 -4.07
CA ILE A 134 11.48 3.38 -3.11
C ILE A 134 11.91 1.91 -3.14
N HIS A 135 11.81 1.26 -1.99
CA HIS A 135 12.04 -0.16 -1.81
C HIS A 135 10.70 -0.85 -1.59
N ILE A 136 10.50 -1.99 -2.25
CA ILE A 136 9.29 -2.81 -2.10
C ILE A 136 9.71 -4.25 -1.86
N SER A 137 9.19 -4.86 -0.80
CA SER A 137 9.37 -6.28 -0.56
C SER A 137 8.26 -7.09 -1.22
N VAL A 138 8.62 -8.27 -1.70
CA VAL A 138 7.69 -9.22 -2.30
C VAL A 138 8.13 -10.65 -2.00
N GLU A 139 7.22 -11.48 -1.56
CA GLU A 139 7.48 -12.91 -1.44
C GLU A 139 7.76 -13.52 -2.82
N LYS A 140 8.76 -14.39 -2.91
CA LYS A 140 9.18 -14.99 -4.19
C LYS A 140 8.05 -15.68 -4.95
N GLU A 141 7.11 -16.26 -4.23
CA GLU A 141 5.97 -16.97 -4.80
C GLU A 141 4.85 -16.03 -5.28
N ASN A 142 4.88 -14.74 -4.88
CA ASN A 142 3.89 -13.75 -5.30
C ASN A 142 4.19 -13.18 -6.70
N ALA A 143 4.03 -14.03 -7.71
CA ALA A 143 4.30 -13.67 -9.10
C ALA A 143 3.45 -12.48 -9.59
N ALA A 144 2.26 -12.28 -9.04
CA ALA A 144 1.39 -11.16 -9.42
C ALA A 144 1.99 -9.82 -8.98
N SER A 145 2.41 -9.71 -7.72
CA SER A 145 3.06 -8.51 -7.19
C SER A 145 4.41 -8.26 -7.88
N LEU A 146 5.20 -9.32 -8.08
CA LEU A 146 6.48 -9.21 -8.81
C LEU A 146 6.31 -8.58 -10.19
N LYS A 147 5.32 -9.02 -10.96
CA LYS A 147 5.03 -8.42 -12.28
C LYS A 147 4.63 -6.95 -12.19
N VAL A 148 3.87 -6.57 -11.17
CA VAL A 148 3.48 -5.17 -10.93
C VAL A 148 4.71 -4.32 -10.66
N ILE A 149 5.60 -4.77 -9.78
CA ILE A 149 6.85 -4.08 -9.41
C ILE A 149 7.76 -3.92 -10.65
N GLN A 150 8.00 -4.99 -11.38
CA GLN A 150 8.84 -4.97 -12.59
C GLN A 150 8.29 -4.05 -13.67
N ARG A 151 6.96 -4.04 -13.87
CA ARG A 151 6.31 -3.14 -14.86
C ARG A 151 6.35 -1.66 -14.46
N ASN A 152 6.66 -1.36 -13.22
CA ASN A 152 6.91 -0.01 -12.71
C ASN A 152 8.41 0.31 -12.56
N GLY A 153 9.29 -0.48 -13.18
CA GLY A 153 10.73 -0.22 -13.20
C GLY A 153 11.50 -0.80 -12.01
N GLY A 154 10.90 -1.74 -11.29
CA GLY A 154 11.56 -2.40 -10.16
C GLY A 154 12.76 -3.24 -10.58
N VAL A 155 13.89 -3.03 -9.90
CA VAL A 155 15.14 -3.75 -10.06
C VAL A 155 15.42 -4.52 -8.77
N TYR A 156 15.77 -5.80 -8.91
CA TYR A 156 16.14 -6.64 -7.77
C TYR A 156 17.33 -6.07 -7.02
N GLU A 157 17.26 -6.06 -5.70
CA GLU A 157 18.35 -5.61 -4.82
C GLU A 157 18.91 -6.76 -3.98
N ARG A 158 18.08 -7.42 -3.18
CA ARG A 158 18.51 -8.51 -2.29
C ARG A 158 17.33 -9.40 -1.89
N SER A 159 17.66 -10.57 -1.34
CA SER A 159 16.70 -11.46 -0.70
C SER A 159 16.89 -11.49 0.81
N PHE A 160 15.85 -11.82 1.55
CA PHE A 160 15.89 -12.06 2.99
C PHE A 160 14.88 -13.13 3.39
N ASP A 161 15.11 -13.76 4.53
CA ASP A 161 14.19 -14.72 5.12
C ASP A 161 13.24 -14.01 6.08
N HIS A 162 11.95 -14.25 5.90
CA HIS A 162 10.88 -13.69 6.73
C HIS A 162 9.89 -14.79 7.10
N GLU A 163 9.77 -15.08 8.39
CA GLU A 163 8.81 -16.05 8.93
C GLU A 163 8.79 -17.42 8.21
N GLY A 164 9.98 -17.89 7.80
CA GLY A 164 10.13 -19.19 7.10
C GLY A 164 9.87 -19.14 5.59
N THR A 165 9.60 -17.98 5.03
CA THR A 165 9.54 -17.75 3.59
C THR A 165 10.68 -16.84 3.14
N THR A 166 11.06 -16.93 1.87
CA THR A 166 12.06 -16.02 1.29
C THR A 166 11.33 -14.91 0.54
N ALA A 167 11.66 -13.67 0.86
CA ALA A 167 11.19 -12.48 0.18
C ALA A 167 12.35 -11.74 -0.50
N ASP A 168 12.03 -10.99 -1.53
CA ASP A 168 12.96 -10.17 -2.29
C ASP A 168 12.63 -8.69 -2.10
N ILE A 169 13.66 -7.86 -2.03
CA ILE A 169 13.55 -6.40 -2.10
C ILE A 169 13.85 -5.97 -3.52
N TYR A 170 12.96 -5.19 -4.07
CA TYR A 170 13.11 -4.48 -5.35
C TYR A 170 13.20 -2.97 -5.09
N LYS A 171 14.04 -2.31 -5.86
CA LYS A 171 14.21 -0.86 -5.84
C LYS A 171 13.62 -0.25 -7.09
N ILE A 172 12.88 0.84 -6.95
CA ILE A 172 12.38 1.66 -8.05
C ILE A 172 12.98 3.05 -7.93
N TYR A 173 13.72 3.50 -8.94
CA TYR A 173 14.31 4.83 -8.99
C TYR A 173 13.27 5.84 -9.52
N LEU A 174 13.16 6.97 -8.81
CA LEU A 174 12.24 8.05 -9.12
C LEU A 174 12.96 9.13 -9.96
N LYS A 175 12.96 8.95 -11.27
CA LYS A 175 13.61 9.88 -12.21
C LYS A 175 12.80 11.15 -12.46
#